data_72026728c1b01ae17a1500791a8bd993
#
_entry.id   72026728c1b01ae17a1500791a8bd993
#
_cell.length_a   1.000
_cell.length_b   1.000
_cell.length_c   1.000
_cell.angle_alpha   90.00
_cell.angle_beta   90.00
_cell.angle_gamma   90.00
#
_symmetry.space_group_name_H-M   'P 1'
#
loop_
_entity.id
_entity.type
_entity.pdbx_description
1 polymer ?
#
loop_
_entity_poly.entity_id
_entity_poly.type
_entity_poly.pdbx_seq_one_letter_code
_entity_poly.pdbx_strand_id
1 'polypeptide(L)' 'MRQKELKLLITFPTTTAAMALEAAAREEGFPGRLIPLPSLLSAGCGLAWMAPPDLAEQAGELLARRGLTYEATHQMTL' A
#
# COMPACT_ATOMS: atom_id res chain seq x y z
N MET A 1 -1.54 24.93 -5.46
CA MET A 1 -0.43 24.04 -5.83
C MET A 1 -0.34 22.90 -4.82
N ARG A 2 -0.21 21.68 -5.30
CA ARG A 2 -0.11 20.53 -4.42
C ARG A 2 1.30 20.40 -3.87
N GLN A 3 1.41 20.24 -2.56
CA GLN A 3 2.69 19.93 -1.94
C GLN A 3 2.93 18.43 -1.96
N LYS A 4 4.16 18.05 -2.20
CA LYS A 4 4.55 16.64 -2.09
C LYS A 4 4.72 16.28 -0.63
N GLU A 5 4.23 15.10 -0.27
CA GLU A 5 4.30 14.61 1.10
C GLU A 5 4.86 13.20 1.10
N LEU A 6 5.51 12.86 2.20
CA LEU A 6 5.97 11.48 2.39
C LEU A 6 4.77 10.56 2.52
N LYS A 7 4.80 9.45 1.80
CA LYS A 7 3.72 8.46 1.82
C LYS A 7 4.29 7.07 2.00
N LEU A 8 3.53 6.21 2.67
CA LEU A 8 3.80 4.79 2.70
C LEU A 8 3.21 4.17 1.44
N LEU A 9 4.00 3.36 0.76
CA LEU A 9 3.55 2.60 -0.40
C LEU A 9 3.80 1.13 -0.18
N ILE A 10 2.82 0.31 -0.51
CA ILE A 10 2.94 -1.15 -0.44
C ILE A 10 2.73 -1.67 -1.85
N THR A 11 3.68 -2.46 -2.34
CA THR A 11 3.59 -3.04 -3.68
C THR A 11 3.22 -4.51 -3.59
N PHE A 12 2.70 -5.06 -4.68
CA PHE A 12 2.13 -6.40 -4.70
C PHE A 12 2.61 -7.18 -5.92
N PRO A 13 2.75 -8.51 -5.78
CA PRO A 13 3.11 -9.33 -6.94
C PRO A 13 1.97 -9.52 -7.93
N THR A 14 0.72 -9.41 -7.47
CA THR A 14 -0.47 -9.62 -8.32
C THR A 14 -1.56 -8.63 -7.97
N THR A 15 -2.49 -8.43 -8.92
CA THR A 15 -3.67 -7.60 -8.69
C THR A 15 -4.55 -8.21 -7.60
N THR A 16 -4.64 -9.54 -7.55
CA THR A 16 -5.42 -10.22 -6.51
C THR A 16 -4.91 -9.86 -5.12
N ALA A 17 -3.58 -9.81 -4.94
CA ALA A 17 -3.00 -9.45 -3.66
C ALA A 17 -3.34 -7.99 -3.29
N ALA A 18 -3.28 -7.09 -4.27
CA ALA A 18 -3.62 -5.68 -4.05
C ALA A 18 -5.09 -5.52 -3.63
N MET A 19 -5.99 -6.24 -4.30
CA MET A 19 -7.41 -6.18 -3.98
C MET A 19 -7.70 -6.77 -2.61
N ALA A 20 -6.95 -7.79 -2.20
CA ALA A 20 -7.12 -8.39 -0.87
C ALA A 20 -6.79 -7.38 0.23
N LEU A 21 -5.74 -6.60 0.07
CA LEU A 21 -5.43 -5.55 1.06
C LEU A 21 -6.51 -4.48 1.05
N GLU A 22 -6.98 -4.08 -0.13
CA GLU A 22 -8.03 -3.07 -0.21
C GLU A 22 -9.27 -3.51 0.56
N ALA A 23 -9.69 -4.75 0.40
CA ALA A 23 -10.86 -5.28 1.09
C ALA A 23 -10.64 -5.30 2.61
N ALA A 24 -9.48 -5.78 3.05
CA ALA A 24 -9.16 -5.86 4.47
C ALA A 24 -9.11 -4.47 5.11
N ALA A 25 -8.50 -3.51 4.41
CA ALA A 25 -8.40 -2.14 4.90
C ALA A 25 -9.79 -1.51 5.04
N ARG A 26 -10.67 -1.76 4.06
CA ARG A 26 -12.03 -1.25 4.13
C ARG A 26 -12.79 -1.82 5.32
N GLU A 27 -12.65 -3.12 5.55
CA GLU A 27 -13.31 -3.79 6.66
C GLU A 27 -12.86 -3.25 8.01
N GLU A 28 -11.59 -2.90 8.13
CA GLU A 28 -11.01 -2.46 9.40
C GLU A 28 -10.92 -0.94 9.53
N GLY A 29 -11.37 -0.21 8.52
CA GLY A 29 -11.28 1.25 8.55
C GLY A 29 -9.85 1.75 8.46
N PHE A 30 -8.94 0.98 7.89
CA PHE A 30 -7.54 1.38 7.75
C PHE A 30 -7.42 2.39 6.60
N PRO A 31 -6.86 3.59 6.86
CA PRO A 31 -6.81 4.63 5.85
C PRO A 31 -5.81 4.31 4.73
N GLY A 32 -6.14 4.76 3.54
CA GLY A 32 -5.31 4.57 2.36
C GLY A 32 -6.15 4.18 1.16
N ARG A 33 -5.48 3.99 0.03
CA ARG A 33 -6.17 3.62 -1.22
C ARG A 33 -5.18 3.05 -2.21
N LEU A 34 -5.70 2.27 -3.17
CA LEU A 34 -4.90 1.81 -4.29
C LEU A 34 -4.68 2.96 -5.28
N ILE A 35 -3.46 3.04 -5.79
CA ILE A 35 -3.08 4.02 -6.81
C ILE A 35 -2.29 3.30 -7.89
N PRO A 36 -2.16 3.90 -9.09
CA PRO A 36 -1.23 3.38 -10.08
C PRO A 36 0.18 3.39 -9.51
N LEU A 37 0.96 2.36 -9.83
CA LEU A 37 2.32 2.24 -9.34
C LEU A 37 3.17 3.42 -9.83
N PRO A 38 3.83 4.16 -8.92
CA PRO A 38 4.73 5.24 -9.36
C PRO A 38 5.83 4.71 -10.28
N SER A 39 6.23 5.53 -11.26
CA SER A 39 7.17 5.11 -12.30
C SER A 39 8.55 4.72 -11.75
N LEU A 40 8.90 5.21 -10.55
CA LEU A 40 10.16 4.87 -9.92
C LEU A 40 10.18 3.48 -9.31
N LEU A 41 9.02 2.85 -9.17
CA LEU A 41 8.90 1.53 -8.57
C LEU A 41 8.58 0.50 -9.62
N SER A 42 8.91 -0.76 -9.30
CA SER A 42 8.62 -1.90 -10.16
C SER A 42 7.91 -2.96 -9.33
N ALA A 43 6.81 -3.50 -9.84
CA ALA A 43 6.07 -4.56 -9.18
C ALA A 43 5.22 -5.28 -10.21
N GLY A 44 4.76 -6.47 -9.84
CA GLY A 44 4.08 -7.36 -10.78
C GLY A 44 2.71 -6.88 -11.24
N CYS A 45 1.98 -6.11 -10.43
CA CYS A 45 0.58 -5.81 -10.75
C CYS A 45 0.33 -4.38 -11.24
N GLY A 46 1.32 -3.49 -11.15
CA GLY A 46 1.13 -2.09 -11.57
C GLY A 46 0.31 -1.25 -10.62
N LEU A 47 0.02 -1.74 -9.42
CA LEU A 47 -0.73 -1.03 -8.40
C LEU A 47 0.07 -0.95 -7.12
N ALA A 48 -0.19 0.09 -6.33
CA ALA A 48 0.38 0.24 -5.00
C ALA A 48 -0.71 0.72 -4.05
N TRP A 49 -0.57 0.38 -2.76
CA TRP A 49 -1.42 0.92 -1.72
C TRP A 49 -0.72 2.12 -1.11
N MET A 50 -1.38 3.27 -1.09
CA MET A 50 -0.83 4.49 -0.52
C MET A 50 -1.52 4.82 0.78
N ALA A 51 -0.73 5.11 1.82
CA ALA A 51 -1.25 5.42 3.14
C ALA A 51 -0.35 6.45 3.83
N PRO A 52 -0.82 7.06 4.94
CA PRO A 52 0.04 7.95 5.72
C PRO A 52 1.28 7.21 6.23
N PRO A 53 2.45 7.85 6.20
CA PRO A 53 3.71 7.16 6.55
C PRO A 53 3.80 6.74 8.00
N ASP A 54 3.12 7.42 8.91
CA ASP A 54 3.13 7.08 10.33
C ASP A 54 2.31 5.82 10.64
N LEU A 55 1.62 5.25 9.65
CA LEU A 55 0.87 4.02 9.81
C LEU A 55 1.63 2.79 9.30
N ALA A 56 2.93 2.91 9.03
CA ALA A 56 3.71 1.81 8.48
C ALA A 56 3.69 0.58 9.39
N GLU A 57 3.81 0.78 10.70
CA GLU A 57 3.80 -0.34 11.65
C GLU A 57 2.44 -1.03 11.66
N GLN A 58 1.36 -0.25 11.71
CA GLN A 58 0.01 -0.78 11.69
C GLN A 58 -0.30 -1.50 10.39
N ALA A 59 0.23 -0.99 9.28
CA ALA A 59 0.06 -1.67 7.99
C ALA A 59 0.74 -3.03 7.99
N GLY A 60 1.95 -3.10 8.55
CA GLY A 60 2.67 -4.37 8.68
C GLY A 60 1.90 -5.36 9.54
N GLU A 61 1.29 -4.89 10.63
CA GLU A 61 0.48 -5.74 11.48
C GLU A 61 -0.76 -6.25 10.76
N LEU A 62 -1.41 -5.39 9.99
CA LEU A 62 -2.58 -5.80 9.21
C LEU A 62 -2.22 -6.88 8.20
N LEU A 63 -1.14 -6.68 7.46
CA LEU A 63 -0.67 -7.65 6.48
C LEU A 63 -0.38 -9.01 7.12
N ALA A 64 0.32 -8.99 8.27
CA ALA A 64 0.70 -10.23 8.94
C ALA A 64 -0.52 -10.92 9.57
N ARG A 65 -1.37 -10.16 10.25
CA ARG A 65 -2.52 -10.71 10.96
C ARG A 65 -3.54 -11.33 10.01
N ARG A 66 -3.72 -10.72 8.85
CA ARG A 66 -4.68 -11.21 7.85
C ARG A 66 -4.04 -12.14 6.83
N GLY A 67 -2.75 -12.42 6.97
CA GLY A 67 -2.04 -13.32 6.04
C GLY A 67 -2.04 -12.82 4.61
N LEU A 68 -1.92 -11.50 4.40
CA LEU A 68 -1.99 -10.92 3.08
C LEU A 68 -0.63 -10.95 2.38
N THR A 69 -0.68 -11.15 1.07
CA THR A 69 0.53 -11.19 0.25
C THR A 69 0.88 -9.77 -0.20
N TYR A 70 2.16 -9.41 -0.08
CA TYR A 70 2.66 -8.16 -0.63
C TYR A 70 4.11 -8.37 -1.09
N GLU A 71 4.62 -7.44 -1.90
CA GLU A 71 5.97 -7.58 -2.44
C GLU A 71 6.98 -6.78 -1.60
N ALA A 72 6.70 -5.50 -1.37
CA ALA A 72 7.62 -4.64 -0.63
C ALA A 72 6.87 -3.45 -0.06
N THR A 73 7.49 -2.79 0.92
CA THR A 73 6.99 -1.52 1.45
C THR A 73 8.03 -0.44 1.19
N HIS A 74 7.56 0.76 0.90
CA HIS A 74 8.41 1.90 0.61
C HIS A 74 7.85 3.13 1.28
N GLN A 75 8.73 4.10 1.53
CA GLN A 75 8.28 5.44 1.89
C GLN A 75 8.87 6.38 0.85
N MET A 76 8.03 7.17 0.22
CA MET A 76 8.50 8.11 -0.79
C MET A 76 7.59 9.32 -0.85
N THR A 77 8.14 10.40 -1.35
CA THR A 77 7.44 11.68 -1.48
C THR A 77 6.66 11.71 -2.78
N LEU A 78 5.37 11.97 -2.66
CA LEU A 78 4.48 12.05 -3.82
C LEU A 78 3.69 13.35 -3.82
#